data_b1ddc7952acc9136c6c9002bc3d7640b
#
_entry.id   b1ddc7952acc9136c6c9002bc3d7640b
#
_cell.length_a   1.000
_cell.length_b   1.000
_cell.length_c   1.000
_cell.angle_alpha   90.00
_cell.angle_beta   90.00
_cell.angle_gamma   90.00
#
_symmetry.space_group_name_H-M   'P 1'
#
loop_
_entity.id
_entity.type
_entity.pdbx_description
1 polymer ?
#
loop_
_entity_poly.entity_id
_entity_poly.type
_entity_poly.pdbx_seq_one_letter_code
_entity_poly.pdbx_strand_id
1 'polypeptide(L)'
;MRSPAPFRVATLALVSALLGCSSPTDSGFQARDGGPDGAIEPTNPDANIDLPDSGPVTSNTPISSIKGKAFAPDGMLPLPGAVLYLTTQPPPEGPRGAICDTCIDLTTLPAHATSAIDGTFELPIFKPGKQYLVIEKGRFRRVRQVDLRDGLNAVATEFTSIPGRNDPAVGDYAPKVLVVPTSIATFDNVQNTLRSLNFDFEAQTGAVADATIRSKTKMKEYSFVFLPCGTNDQETCVDATALDGTVKSTLVDYVKSGGRLYVTDYAYEYVRQGWPKHIHWYNTPVNDATTSAGNGCDRTEIKRAGTWMDPGLKQWMGVVGNNPNGEQLTGIYTTIEGVNPVTGESPTGASISITPKIWVAANGKPSTVTFPDRCGRVLFSTNHTDGAQSGALLAQEKAIVYTLLEVSTCILGNVDK
;
A
#
# COMPACT_ATOMS: atom_id res chain seq x y z
N MET A 1 -63.93 8.55 29.21
CA MET A 1 -62.73 9.42 29.23
C MET A 1 -61.72 8.83 30.21
N ARG A 2 -60.71 8.08 29.73
CA ARG A 2 -59.63 7.55 30.54
C ARG A 2 -58.33 8.11 30.04
N SER A 3 -57.58 8.76 30.93
CA SER A 3 -56.29 9.40 30.71
C SER A 3 -55.18 8.32 30.59
N PRO A 4 -54.18 8.48 29.70
CA PRO A 4 -53.05 7.55 29.64
C PRO A 4 -51.95 7.97 30.63
N ALA A 5 -51.33 6.92 31.24
CA ALA A 5 -50.21 7.06 32.18
C ALA A 5 -48.88 7.33 31.46
N PRO A 6 -47.91 7.98 32.10
CA PRO A 6 -46.65 8.33 31.49
C PRO A 6 -45.66 7.18 31.48
N PHE A 7 -44.97 7.03 30.35
CA PHE A 7 -43.84 6.11 30.16
C PHE A 7 -42.59 6.67 30.92
N ARG A 8 -42.02 5.85 31.80
CA ARG A 8 -40.74 6.10 32.44
C ARG A 8 -39.63 5.55 31.55
N VAL A 9 -38.74 6.46 31.09
CA VAL A 9 -37.47 6.08 30.43
C VAL A 9 -36.47 5.76 31.54
N ALA A 10 -35.99 4.52 31.55
CA ALA A 10 -34.90 4.08 32.41
C ALA A 10 -33.57 4.38 31.72
N THR A 11 -32.82 5.32 32.30
CA THR A 11 -31.45 5.62 31.86
C THR A 11 -30.51 4.59 32.47
N LEU A 12 -29.94 3.75 31.62
CA LEU A 12 -28.89 2.79 32.02
C LEU A 12 -27.55 3.54 32.03
N ALA A 13 -27.01 3.77 33.23
CA ALA A 13 -25.65 4.28 33.39
C ALA A 13 -24.65 3.16 33.26
N LEU A 14 -23.83 3.18 32.23
CA LEU A 14 -22.70 2.26 32.05
C LEU A 14 -21.54 2.74 32.94
N VAL A 15 -21.22 2.00 33.99
CA VAL A 15 -20.03 2.20 34.81
C VAL A 15 -18.87 1.46 34.17
N SER A 16 -17.94 2.20 33.59
CA SER A 16 -16.67 1.63 33.10
C SER A 16 -15.72 1.43 34.27
N ALA A 17 -15.46 0.20 34.63
CA ALA A 17 -14.42 -0.18 35.58
C ALA A 17 -13.05 -0.13 34.91
N LEU A 18 -12.22 0.83 35.27
CA LEU A 18 -10.81 0.89 34.92
C LEU A 18 -10.04 -0.05 35.87
N LEU A 19 -9.63 -1.19 35.37
CA LEU A 19 -8.62 -2.03 36.03
C LEU A 19 -7.26 -1.68 35.41
N GLY A 20 -6.43 -0.95 36.15
CA GLY A 20 -5.06 -0.65 35.81
C GLY A 20 -4.18 -1.88 35.99
N CYS A 21 -3.43 -2.23 34.94
CA CYS A 21 -2.26 -3.11 35.04
C CYS A 21 -1.01 -2.25 34.89
N SER A 22 -0.13 -2.34 35.91
CA SER A 22 1.16 -1.67 35.95
C SER A 22 2.11 -2.22 34.91
N SER A 23 2.78 -1.32 34.19
CA SER A 23 3.79 -1.61 33.16
C SER A 23 5.08 -2.14 33.84
N PRO A 24 5.72 -3.14 33.26
CA PRO A 24 7.15 -3.34 33.48
C PRO A 24 7.94 -2.43 32.53
N THR A 25 8.98 -1.86 33.11
CA THR A 25 9.93 -0.93 32.52
C THR A 25 10.76 -1.56 31.41
N ASP A 26 10.89 -0.78 30.35
CA ASP A 26 12.10 -0.61 29.52
C ASP A 26 12.80 -1.86 28.99
N SER A 27 12.50 -2.22 27.73
CA SER A 27 13.47 -2.88 26.87
C SER A 27 13.60 -2.07 25.60
N GLY A 28 14.65 -1.26 25.53
CA GLY A 28 14.94 -0.41 24.39
C GLY A 28 14.99 -1.22 23.10
N PHE A 29 14.15 -0.84 22.16
CA PHE A 29 14.22 -1.28 20.79
C PHE A 29 15.50 -0.69 20.17
N GLN A 30 16.53 -1.51 20.02
CA GLN A 30 17.63 -1.17 19.13
C GLN A 30 17.17 -1.45 17.72
N ALA A 31 16.93 -0.39 16.95
CA ALA A 31 16.84 -0.48 15.50
C ALA A 31 18.14 -1.13 15.01
N ARG A 32 18.10 -2.38 14.61
CA ARG A 32 19.16 -2.95 13.79
C ARG A 32 18.95 -2.39 12.41
N ASP A 33 19.98 -1.77 11.88
CA ASP A 33 20.05 -1.38 10.46
C ASP A 33 19.55 -2.53 9.63
N GLY A 34 18.48 -2.26 8.86
CA GLY A 34 17.91 -3.24 7.95
C GLY A 34 19.00 -3.65 6.97
N GLY A 35 19.45 -4.89 7.09
CA GLY A 35 20.24 -5.50 6.02
C GLY A 35 19.47 -5.38 4.70
N PRO A 36 20.15 -5.36 3.57
CA PRO A 36 19.51 -5.17 2.28
C PRO A 36 18.41 -6.22 2.10
N ASP A 37 17.19 -5.75 1.86
CA ASP A 37 16.11 -6.62 1.38
C ASP A 37 16.70 -7.40 0.20
N GLY A 38 16.80 -8.71 0.33
CA GLY A 38 17.47 -9.54 -0.67
C GLY A 38 16.94 -9.20 -2.05
N ALA A 39 17.82 -8.67 -2.90
CA ALA A 39 17.50 -8.31 -4.27
C ALA A 39 16.89 -9.52 -4.96
N ILE A 40 15.62 -9.43 -5.29
CA ILE A 40 14.95 -10.42 -6.12
C ILE A 40 15.34 -10.04 -7.54
N GLU A 41 16.39 -10.66 -8.08
CA GLU A 41 16.65 -10.60 -9.52
C GLU A 41 15.52 -11.35 -10.23
N PRO A 42 14.70 -10.69 -11.02
CA PRO A 42 13.71 -11.37 -11.86
C PRO A 42 14.43 -11.94 -13.08
N THR A 43 14.89 -13.16 -12.99
CA THR A 43 15.34 -13.92 -14.16
C THR A 43 14.10 -14.58 -14.79
N ASN A 44 13.29 -13.80 -15.50
CA ASN A 44 12.32 -14.36 -16.43
C ASN A 44 12.75 -13.96 -17.84
N PRO A 45 13.36 -14.88 -18.64
CA PRO A 45 13.85 -14.59 -19.98
C PRO A 45 12.74 -14.29 -20.99
N ASP A 46 11.47 -14.58 -20.69
CA ASP A 46 10.37 -14.48 -21.65
C ASP A 46 9.48 -13.24 -21.47
N ALA A 47 9.80 -12.37 -20.51
CA ALA A 47 9.02 -11.15 -20.25
C ALA A 47 9.69 -9.92 -20.86
N ASN A 48 10.18 -10.00 -22.10
CA ASN A 48 10.43 -8.79 -22.87
C ASN A 48 9.08 -8.16 -23.18
N ILE A 49 8.74 -7.09 -22.45
CA ILE A 49 7.78 -6.11 -23.00
C ILE A 49 8.54 -5.51 -24.17
N ASP A 50 8.14 -5.86 -25.39
CA ASP A 50 8.51 -5.10 -26.57
C ASP A 50 7.94 -3.69 -26.39
N LEU A 51 8.71 -2.82 -25.72
CA LEU A 51 8.44 -1.41 -25.74
C LEU A 51 8.58 -0.98 -27.20
N PRO A 52 7.60 -0.27 -27.74
CA PRO A 52 7.67 0.15 -29.13
C PRO A 52 8.96 0.93 -29.35
N ASP A 53 9.70 0.51 -30.36
CA ASP A 53 10.99 1.07 -30.76
C ASP A 53 10.92 2.60 -30.79
N SER A 54 11.63 3.24 -29.86
CA SER A 54 11.73 4.70 -29.81
C SER A 54 12.61 5.27 -30.93
N GLY A 55 12.94 4.46 -31.94
CA GLY A 55 13.77 4.78 -33.10
C GLY A 55 15.17 5.28 -32.70
N PRO A 56 16.17 5.19 -33.54
CA PRO A 56 17.54 5.57 -33.18
C PRO A 56 17.59 7.03 -32.75
N VAL A 57 17.97 7.26 -31.47
CA VAL A 57 18.32 8.59 -30.98
C VAL A 57 19.66 8.95 -31.64
N THR A 58 19.61 9.86 -32.59
CA THR A 58 20.79 10.28 -33.39
C THR A 58 21.71 11.25 -32.65
N SER A 59 21.31 11.74 -31.48
CA SER A 59 22.09 12.68 -30.65
C SER A 59 22.03 12.27 -29.18
N ASN A 60 23.20 12.19 -28.52
CA ASN A 60 23.30 11.96 -27.07
C ASN A 60 23.04 13.25 -26.26
N THR A 61 22.81 14.38 -26.91
CA THR A 61 22.56 15.67 -26.24
C THR A 61 21.08 16.00 -26.31
N PRO A 62 20.41 16.21 -25.17
CA PRO A 62 19.03 16.67 -25.17
C PRO A 62 18.90 18.03 -25.87
N ILE A 63 17.90 18.18 -26.70
CA ILE A 63 17.57 19.48 -27.35
C ILE A 63 16.75 20.35 -26.39
N SER A 64 16.08 19.75 -25.40
CA SER A 64 15.19 20.42 -24.48
C SER A 64 14.83 19.51 -23.29
N SER A 65 13.95 19.97 -22.41
CA SER A 65 13.36 19.16 -21.32
C SER A 65 11.90 19.52 -21.01
N ILE A 66 11.19 18.57 -20.40
CA ILE A 66 9.90 18.82 -19.72
C ILE A 66 10.21 18.90 -18.23
N LYS A 67 9.86 20.03 -17.59
CA LYS A 67 9.95 20.19 -16.14
C LYS A 67 8.56 20.22 -15.53
N GLY A 68 8.38 19.54 -14.39
CA GLY A 68 7.09 19.48 -13.74
C GLY A 68 7.12 18.76 -12.39
N LYS A 69 5.94 18.44 -11.91
CA LYS A 69 5.75 17.60 -10.73
C LYS A 69 4.82 16.44 -11.05
N ALA A 70 5.16 15.28 -10.51
CA ALA A 70 4.32 14.08 -10.51
C ALA A 70 3.39 14.10 -9.29
N PHE A 71 2.15 13.68 -9.47
CA PHE A 71 1.15 13.68 -8.41
C PHE A 71 0.38 12.36 -8.35
N ALA A 72 -0.22 12.09 -7.18
CA ALA A 72 -1.28 11.10 -7.01
C ALA A 72 -2.52 11.51 -7.83
N PRO A 73 -3.55 10.66 -7.94
CA PRO A 73 -4.70 10.96 -8.81
C PRO A 73 -5.51 12.19 -8.42
N ASP A 74 -5.36 12.69 -7.18
CA ASP A 74 -5.97 13.95 -6.72
C ASP A 74 -5.33 15.21 -7.35
N GLY A 75 -4.18 15.05 -8.00
CA GLY A 75 -3.41 16.16 -8.59
C GLY A 75 -2.74 17.08 -7.57
N MET A 76 -2.74 16.72 -6.30
CA MET A 76 -2.23 17.54 -5.20
C MET A 76 -1.12 16.87 -4.40
N LEU A 77 -1.28 15.59 -4.09
CA LEU A 77 -0.32 14.83 -3.29
C LEU A 77 0.91 14.50 -4.14
N PRO A 78 2.12 15.04 -3.83
CA PRO A 78 3.30 14.80 -4.63
C PRO A 78 3.69 13.32 -4.61
N LEU A 79 4.06 12.81 -5.79
CA LEU A 79 4.33 11.40 -6.02
C LEU A 79 5.84 11.18 -6.24
N PRO A 80 6.59 10.69 -5.23
CA PRO A 80 8.00 10.36 -5.40
C PRO A 80 8.19 9.05 -6.18
N GLY A 81 9.34 8.95 -6.86
CA GLY A 81 9.73 7.73 -7.54
C GLY A 81 8.79 7.29 -8.66
N ALA A 82 7.98 8.18 -9.23
CA ALA A 82 7.26 7.93 -10.46
C ALA A 82 8.22 7.97 -11.64
N VAL A 83 8.10 7.02 -12.56
CA VAL A 83 8.87 6.99 -13.80
C VAL A 83 8.11 7.76 -14.86
N LEU A 84 8.80 8.70 -15.51
CA LEU A 84 8.28 9.44 -16.67
C LEU A 84 9.18 9.16 -17.85
N TYR A 85 8.58 8.90 -19.01
CA TYR A 85 9.36 8.64 -20.22
C TYR A 85 8.59 9.03 -21.49
N LEU A 86 9.32 9.15 -22.58
CA LEU A 86 8.78 9.47 -23.91
C LEU A 86 8.89 8.27 -24.85
N THR A 87 7.82 8.02 -25.60
CA THR A 87 7.78 6.96 -26.63
C THR A 87 7.15 7.49 -27.91
N THR A 88 7.48 6.86 -29.04
CA THR A 88 6.88 7.20 -30.36
C THR A 88 5.53 6.52 -30.57
N GLN A 89 5.24 5.46 -29.83
CA GLN A 89 3.98 4.73 -29.82
C GLN A 89 3.46 4.58 -28.40
N PRO A 90 2.14 4.52 -28.17
CA PRO A 90 1.61 4.29 -26.83
C PRO A 90 1.96 2.85 -26.40
N PRO A 91 2.47 2.67 -25.17
CA PRO A 91 2.69 1.34 -24.63
C PRO A 91 1.37 0.56 -24.50
N PRO A 92 1.41 -0.78 -24.65
CA PRO A 92 0.21 -1.61 -24.54
C PRO A 92 -0.41 -1.54 -23.14
N GLU A 93 -1.71 -1.88 -23.06
CA GLU A 93 -2.39 -1.99 -21.76
C GLU A 93 -1.72 -3.06 -20.90
N GLY A 94 -1.45 -2.71 -19.65
CA GLY A 94 -0.93 -3.64 -18.65
C GLY A 94 -2.05 -4.46 -17.99
N PRO A 95 -1.71 -5.60 -17.40
CA PRO A 95 -2.68 -6.43 -16.69
C PRO A 95 -3.18 -5.75 -15.40
N ARG A 96 -4.43 -6.00 -15.03
CA ARG A 96 -5.13 -5.32 -13.93
C ARG A 96 -5.31 -6.17 -12.67
N GLY A 97 -5.04 -7.48 -12.74
CA GLY A 97 -5.22 -8.43 -11.64
C GLY A 97 -3.92 -8.78 -10.89
N ALA A 98 -3.97 -9.83 -10.07
CA ALA A 98 -2.81 -10.36 -9.37
C ALA A 98 -1.92 -11.15 -10.34
N ILE A 99 -0.78 -10.58 -10.67
CA ILE A 99 0.26 -11.18 -11.52
C ILE A 99 1.64 -10.85 -10.96
N CYS A 100 2.66 -11.59 -11.38
CA CYS A 100 4.04 -11.15 -11.15
C CYS A 100 4.33 -9.88 -11.95
N ASP A 101 4.88 -8.86 -11.28
CA ASP A 101 5.25 -7.63 -11.96
C ASP A 101 6.50 -7.86 -12.80
N THR A 102 6.53 -7.19 -13.95
CA THR A 102 7.76 -6.99 -14.71
C THR A 102 8.33 -5.64 -14.33
N CYS A 103 9.58 -5.61 -13.88
CA CYS A 103 10.23 -4.36 -13.50
C CYS A 103 10.54 -3.52 -14.72
N ILE A 104 10.41 -2.19 -14.57
CA ILE A 104 10.78 -1.23 -15.61
C ILE A 104 12.31 -1.21 -15.73
N ASP A 105 12.80 -1.49 -16.92
CA ASP A 105 14.24 -1.34 -17.24
C ASP A 105 14.50 0.06 -17.79
N LEU A 106 14.98 0.95 -16.93
CA LEU A 106 15.29 2.32 -17.32
C LEU A 106 16.40 2.41 -18.37
N THR A 107 17.25 1.40 -18.47
CA THR A 107 18.35 1.39 -19.46
C THR A 107 17.83 1.26 -20.89
N THR A 108 16.64 0.71 -21.07
CA THR A 108 15.96 0.59 -22.36
C THR A 108 15.19 1.83 -22.77
N LEU A 109 15.06 2.81 -21.88
CA LEU A 109 14.32 4.05 -22.10
C LEU A 109 15.27 5.21 -22.38
N PRO A 110 15.44 5.64 -23.63
CA PRO A 110 16.41 6.70 -23.99
C PRO A 110 16.09 8.06 -23.36
N ALA A 111 14.80 8.36 -23.19
CA ALA A 111 14.32 9.60 -22.57
C ALA A 111 13.46 9.25 -21.36
N HIS A 112 14.03 9.24 -20.17
CA HIS A 112 13.31 8.99 -18.93
C HIS A 112 13.75 9.91 -17.79
N ALA A 113 12.90 10.02 -16.78
CA ALA A 113 13.18 10.68 -15.50
C ALA A 113 12.43 9.94 -14.38
N THR A 114 12.97 10.03 -13.18
CA THR A 114 12.28 9.59 -11.96
C THR A 114 11.98 10.81 -11.10
N SER A 115 10.77 10.94 -10.61
CA SER A 115 10.38 12.07 -9.77
C SER A 115 11.08 12.02 -8.41
N ALA A 116 11.52 13.20 -7.95
CA ALA A 116 12.13 13.41 -6.65
C ALA A 116 11.12 13.26 -5.51
N ILE A 117 11.57 13.36 -4.26
CA ILE A 117 10.73 13.18 -3.07
C ILE A 117 9.53 14.15 -3.01
N ASP A 118 9.68 15.35 -3.57
CA ASP A 118 8.63 16.36 -3.67
C ASP A 118 7.81 16.28 -4.96
N GLY A 119 8.01 15.22 -5.73
CA GLY A 119 7.37 14.96 -7.02
C GLY A 119 8.04 15.68 -8.21
N THR A 120 9.01 16.57 -8.01
CA THR A 120 9.65 17.28 -9.11
C THR A 120 10.43 16.35 -10.03
N PHE A 121 10.43 16.66 -11.32
CA PHE A 121 11.20 15.93 -12.32
C PHE A 121 11.66 16.85 -13.44
N GLU A 122 12.71 16.41 -14.15
CA GLU A 122 13.16 16.98 -15.42
C GLU A 122 13.38 15.84 -16.41
N LEU A 123 12.51 15.76 -17.42
CA LEU A 123 12.53 14.71 -18.45
C LEU A 123 13.23 15.26 -19.71
N PRO A 124 14.37 14.68 -20.15
CA PRO A 124 15.09 15.15 -21.32
C PRO A 124 14.30 14.85 -22.61
N ILE A 125 14.41 15.75 -23.59
CA ILE A 125 13.84 15.62 -24.93
C ILE A 125 14.99 15.53 -25.93
N PHE A 126 15.05 14.47 -26.71
CA PHE A 126 16.07 14.26 -27.75
C PHE A 126 15.55 14.47 -29.15
N LYS A 127 14.22 14.53 -29.34
CA LYS A 127 13.59 14.65 -30.63
C LYS A 127 12.32 15.50 -30.51
N PRO A 128 12.11 16.51 -31.36
CA PRO A 128 10.88 17.29 -31.38
C PRO A 128 9.73 16.53 -32.07
N GLY A 129 8.52 17.08 -31.99
CA GLY A 129 7.31 16.57 -32.65
C GLY A 129 6.42 15.77 -31.71
N LYS A 130 5.46 15.07 -32.30
CA LYS A 130 4.46 14.30 -31.57
C LYS A 130 5.07 13.06 -30.96
N GLN A 131 4.93 12.92 -29.64
CA GLN A 131 5.35 11.76 -28.85
C GLN A 131 4.28 11.45 -27.80
N TYR A 132 4.44 10.33 -27.11
CA TYR A 132 3.63 9.97 -25.95
C TYR A 132 4.43 10.16 -24.69
N LEU A 133 3.95 11.07 -23.82
CA LEU A 133 4.42 11.17 -22.46
C LEU A 133 3.72 10.10 -21.62
N VAL A 134 4.52 9.27 -20.97
CA VAL A 134 4.06 8.24 -20.06
C VAL A 134 4.50 8.60 -18.65
N ILE A 135 3.58 8.53 -17.69
CA ILE A 135 3.91 8.52 -16.27
C ILE A 135 3.45 7.20 -15.66
N GLU A 136 4.32 6.58 -14.88
CA GLU A 136 4.07 5.27 -14.29
C GLU A 136 4.54 5.20 -12.83
N LYS A 137 3.69 4.65 -11.96
CA LYS A 137 4.04 4.31 -10.58
C LYS A 137 3.39 2.96 -10.23
N GLY A 138 4.23 1.94 -10.13
CA GLY A 138 3.73 0.56 -10.04
C GLY A 138 2.84 0.22 -11.24
N ARG A 139 1.60 -0.18 -10.98
CA ARG A 139 0.64 -0.54 -12.04
C ARG A 139 -0.26 0.62 -12.48
N PHE A 140 -0.07 1.81 -11.94
CA PHE A 140 -0.78 3.01 -12.39
C PHE A 140 0.03 3.65 -13.52
N ARG A 141 -0.58 3.81 -14.69
CA ARG A 141 0.06 4.39 -15.85
C ARG A 141 -0.88 5.31 -16.60
N ARG A 142 -0.39 6.51 -16.93
CA ARG A 142 -1.08 7.46 -17.81
C ARG A 142 -0.24 7.71 -19.05
N VAL A 143 -0.90 7.74 -20.21
CA VAL A 143 -0.29 7.98 -21.51
C VAL A 143 -0.99 9.17 -22.13
N ARG A 144 -0.22 10.21 -22.53
CA ARG A 144 -0.78 11.39 -23.20
C ARG A 144 0.06 11.74 -24.41
N GLN A 145 -0.59 12.03 -25.55
CA GLN A 145 0.12 12.57 -26.69
C GLN A 145 0.51 14.03 -26.41
N VAL A 146 1.76 14.36 -26.66
CA VAL A 146 2.35 15.71 -26.51
C VAL A 146 3.04 16.12 -27.80
N ASP A 147 3.04 17.42 -28.11
CA ASP A 147 3.76 18.00 -29.24
C ASP A 147 4.96 18.78 -28.73
N LEU A 148 6.15 18.18 -28.83
CA LEU A 148 7.39 18.65 -28.24
C LEU A 148 8.13 19.57 -29.22
N ARG A 149 8.77 20.61 -28.66
CA ARG A 149 9.49 21.64 -29.41
C ARG A 149 10.87 21.87 -28.82
N ASP A 150 11.72 22.54 -29.56
CA ASP A 150 12.96 23.09 -29.00
C ASP A 150 12.63 24.13 -27.94
N GLY A 151 13.42 24.19 -26.87
CA GLY A 151 13.19 25.07 -25.74
C GLY A 151 12.27 24.50 -24.65
N LEU A 152 11.66 25.37 -23.86
CA LEU A 152 10.84 24.95 -22.72
C LEU A 152 9.53 24.31 -23.18
N ASN A 153 9.27 23.10 -22.70
CA ASN A 153 8.00 22.39 -22.88
C ASN A 153 7.26 22.31 -21.53
N ALA A 154 6.07 22.90 -21.48
CA ALA A 154 5.18 22.82 -20.36
C ALA A 154 4.11 21.77 -20.63
N VAL A 155 3.78 20.96 -19.65
CA VAL A 155 2.67 19.99 -19.70
C VAL A 155 1.72 20.28 -18.55
N ALA A 156 0.44 20.02 -18.78
CA ALA A 156 -0.59 20.21 -17.76
C ALA A 156 -0.41 19.20 -16.62
N THR A 157 -0.75 19.61 -15.40
CA THR A 157 -0.61 18.76 -14.19
C THR A 157 -1.37 17.45 -14.31
N GLU A 158 -2.52 17.45 -14.97
CA GLU A 158 -3.28 16.22 -15.22
C GLU A 158 -2.51 15.21 -16.10
N PHE A 159 -1.51 15.62 -16.88
CA PHE A 159 -0.68 14.71 -17.66
C PHE A 159 0.40 14.05 -16.82
N THR A 160 0.77 14.67 -15.69
CA THR A 160 1.81 14.19 -14.77
C THR A 160 1.26 13.67 -13.45
N SER A 161 -0.07 13.54 -13.33
CA SER A 161 -0.72 12.79 -12.24
C SER A 161 -1.01 11.36 -12.70
N ILE A 162 -0.76 10.35 -11.86
CA ILE A 162 -1.17 8.98 -12.19
C ILE A 162 -2.70 8.88 -12.22
N PRO A 163 -3.28 7.96 -13.02
CA PRO A 163 -4.73 7.81 -13.06
C PRO A 163 -5.25 7.09 -11.81
N GLY A 164 -6.36 7.54 -11.27
CA GLY A 164 -7.07 6.83 -10.20
C GLY A 164 -8.10 5.84 -10.73
N ARG A 165 -8.46 5.96 -12.02
CA ARG A 165 -9.48 5.15 -12.70
C ARG A 165 -8.92 4.57 -13.98
N ASN A 166 -9.38 3.37 -14.32
CA ASN A 166 -9.03 2.74 -15.58
C ASN A 166 -9.95 3.26 -16.70
N ASP A 167 -9.34 3.92 -17.69
CA ASP A 167 -10.00 4.39 -18.92
C ASP A 167 -9.02 4.31 -20.08
N PRO A 168 -8.87 3.11 -20.71
CA PRO A 168 -7.94 2.93 -21.81
C PRO A 168 -8.22 3.81 -23.02
N ALA A 169 -9.47 4.26 -23.21
CA ALA A 169 -9.84 5.13 -24.34
C ALA A 169 -9.11 6.48 -24.31
N VAL A 170 -8.73 6.95 -23.11
CA VAL A 170 -7.95 8.17 -22.93
C VAL A 170 -6.50 7.90 -22.50
N GLY A 171 -6.06 6.64 -22.47
CA GLY A 171 -4.72 6.25 -22.08
C GLY A 171 -4.49 6.23 -20.57
N ASP A 172 -5.54 6.00 -19.77
CA ASP A 172 -5.47 5.83 -18.32
C ASP A 172 -5.58 4.35 -17.95
N TYR A 173 -4.55 3.81 -17.33
CA TYR A 173 -4.47 2.43 -16.90
C TYR A 173 -4.30 2.38 -15.38
N ALA A 174 -5.30 1.86 -14.68
CA ALA A 174 -5.27 1.68 -13.24
C ALA A 174 -5.56 0.22 -12.86
N PRO A 175 -4.90 -0.32 -11.82
CA PRO A 175 -5.16 -1.66 -11.33
C PRO A 175 -6.58 -1.80 -10.79
N LYS A 176 -7.11 -3.04 -10.78
CA LYS A 176 -8.39 -3.33 -10.13
C LYS A 176 -8.20 -3.43 -8.62
N VAL A 177 -8.97 -2.68 -7.86
CA VAL A 177 -8.89 -2.58 -6.40
C VAL A 177 -10.16 -3.10 -5.78
N LEU A 178 -10.05 -3.96 -4.77
CA LEU A 178 -11.16 -4.42 -3.93
C LEU A 178 -11.01 -3.87 -2.52
N VAL A 179 -12.10 -3.35 -1.96
CA VAL A 179 -12.22 -3.05 -0.53
C VAL A 179 -13.35 -3.90 0.03
N VAL A 180 -13.07 -4.63 1.10
CA VAL A 180 -14.08 -5.37 1.87
C VAL A 180 -14.35 -4.57 3.15
N PRO A 181 -15.24 -3.56 3.09
CA PRO A 181 -15.48 -2.70 4.24
C PRO A 181 -16.10 -3.47 5.39
N THR A 182 -15.80 -3.05 6.60
CA THR A 182 -16.45 -3.57 7.80
C THR A 182 -17.95 -3.27 7.80
N SER A 183 -18.72 -4.11 8.46
CA SER A 183 -20.15 -3.86 8.73
C SER A 183 -20.37 -2.60 9.60
N ILE A 184 -19.34 -2.20 10.34
CA ILE A 184 -19.32 -0.99 11.19
C ILE A 184 -18.47 0.08 10.49
N ALA A 185 -19.10 0.80 9.57
CA ALA A 185 -18.47 1.83 8.73
C ALA A 185 -17.77 2.99 9.48
N THR A 186 -17.79 2.99 10.80
CA THR A 186 -17.22 4.05 11.64
C THR A 186 -15.81 3.75 12.16
N PHE A 187 -15.31 2.52 12.04
CA PHE A 187 -14.04 2.14 12.64
C PHE A 187 -12.83 2.34 11.73
N ASP A 188 -12.94 1.93 10.47
CA ASP A 188 -11.84 2.02 9.52
C ASP A 188 -12.37 2.37 8.13
N ASN A 189 -12.06 3.56 7.67
CA ASN A 189 -12.64 4.19 6.47
C ASN A 189 -11.67 4.23 5.29
N VAL A 190 -10.94 3.17 5.02
CA VAL A 190 -9.99 3.11 3.90
C VAL A 190 -10.63 3.50 2.56
N GLN A 191 -11.92 3.19 2.37
CA GLN A 191 -12.65 3.61 1.17
C GLN A 191 -12.76 5.14 1.04
N ASN A 192 -12.91 5.88 2.14
CA ASN A 192 -12.97 7.33 2.09
C ASN A 192 -11.57 7.91 1.83
N THR A 193 -10.53 7.32 2.41
CA THR A 193 -9.13 7.67 2.11
C THR A 193 -8.85 7.51 0.61
N LEU A 194 -9.24 6.39 0.01
CA LEU A 194 -9.08 6.15 -1.42
C LEU A 194 -9.88 7.16 -2.27
N ARG A 195 -11.14 7.44 -1.91
CA ARG A 195 -11.98 8.44 -2.61
C ARG A 195 -11.40 9.84 -2.54
N SER A 196 -10.88 10.27 -1.39
CA SER A 196 -10.28 11.60 -1.23
C SER A 196 -9.06 11.81 -2.12
N LEU A 197 -8.41 10.73 -2.53
CA LEU A 197 -7.29 10.72 -3.45
C LEU A 197 -7.70 10.39 -4.90
N ASN A 198 -9.01 10.32 -5.18
CA ASN A 198 -9.56 9.96 -6.49
C ASN A 198 -9.16 8.55 -6.99
N PHE A 199 -8.85 7.60 -6.10
CA PHE A 199 -8.70 6.21 -6.48
C PHE A 199 -10.06 5.53 -6.62
N ASP A 200 -10.25 4.82 -7.74
CA ASP A 200 -11.41 3.97 -7.99
C ASP A 200 -11.23 2.58 -7.35
N PHE A 201 -12.30 2.02 -6.82
CA PHE A 201 -12.31 0.70 -6.21
C PHE A 201 -13.70 0.06 -6.24
N GLU A 202 -13.74 -1.25 -6.18
CA GLU A 202 -14.95 -2.03 -5.94
C GLU A 202 -15.09 -2.29 -4.44
N ALA A 203 -16.26 -2.01 -3.88
CA ALA A 203 -16.59 -2.35 -2.49
C ALA A 203 -17.51 -3.55 -2.46
N GLN A 204 -17.14 -4.60 -1.72
CA GLN A 204 -17.97 -5.80 -1.54
C GLN A 204 -18.20 -6.08 -0.06
N THR A 205 -19.44 -6.40 0.30
CA THR A 205 -19.86 -6.71 1.68
C THR A 205 -20.62 -8.03 1.74
N GLY A 206 -20.77 -8.60 2.94
CA GLY A 206 -21.59 -9.78 3.22
C GLY A 206 -21.24 -10.98 2.35
N ALA A 207 -22.25 -11.68 1.85
CA ALA A 207 -22.07 -12.92 1.09
C ALA A 207 -21.29 -12.76 -0.22
N VAL A 208 -21.31 -11.56 -0.84
CA VAL A 208 -20.54 -11.29 -2.05
C VAL A 208 -19.05 -11.24 -1.73
N ALA A 209 -18.68 -10.52 -0.68
CA ALA A 209 -17.30 -10.44 -0.19
C ALA A 209 -16.80 -11.83 0.24
N ASP A 210 -17.59 -12.56 1.02
CA ASP A 210 -17.25 -13.93 1.46
C ASP A 210 -17.01 -14.86 0.26
N ALA A 211 -17.88 -14.84 -0.75
CA ALA A 211 -17.70 -15.62 -1.96
C ALA A 211 -16.45 -15.22 -2.77
N THR A 212 -16.02 -13.98 -2.68
CA THR A 212 -14.81 -13.51 -3.36
C THR A 212 -13.56 -13.93 -2.62
N ILE A 213 -13.46 -13.71 -1.31
CA ILE A 213 -12.28 -14.07 -0.52
C ILE A 213 -12.06 -15.59 -0.40
N ARG A 214 -13.09 -16.40 -0.69
CA ARG A 214 -13.01 -17.87 -0.78
C ARG A 214 -12.64 -18.37 -2.18
N SER A 215 -12.63 -17.51 -3.18
CA SER A 215 -12.40 -17.92 -4.58
C SER A 215 -11.04 -17.44 -5.08
N LYS A 216 -10.10 -18.38 -5.27
CA LYS A 216 -8.78 -18.09 -5.85
C LYS A 216 -8.87 -17.38 -7.19
N THR A 217 -9.84 -17.73 -8.03
CA THR A 217 -10.04 -17.11 -9.34
C THR A 217 -10.52 -15.68 -9.21
N LYS A 218 -11.54 -15.41 -8.39
CA LYS A 218 -12.07 -14.05 -8.20
C LYS A 218 -11.06 -13.13 -7.53
N MET A 219 -10.33 -13.62 -6.52
CA MET A 219 -9.30 -12.84 -5.85
C MET A 219 -8.22 -12.37 -6.82
N LYS A 220 -7.81 -13.21 -7.77
CA LYS A 220 -6.79 -12.87 -8.78
C LYS A 220 -7.24 -11.83 -9.80
N GLU A 221 -8.51 -11.48 -9.86
CA GLU A 221 -8.97 -10.35 -10.69
C GLU A 221 -8.53 -9.00 -10.14
N TYR A 222 -8.13 -8.91 -8.87
CA TYR A 222 -7.74 -7.68 -8.19
C TYR A 222 -6.23 -7.60 -8.01
N SER A 223 -5.65 -6.43 -8.29
CA SER A 223 -4.26 -6.13 -7.96
C SER A 223 -4.07 -5.80 -6.49
N PHE A 224 -5.04 -5.09 -5.90
CA PHE A 224 -5.06 -4.71 -4.49
C PHE A 224 -6.32 -5.20 -3.83
N VAL A 225 -6.19 -5.76 -2.63
CA VAL A 225 -7.30 -6.14 -1.77
C VAL A 225 -7.08 -5.55 -0.39
N PHE A 226 -8.07 -4.81 0.09
CA PHE A 226 -8.09 -4.20 1.41
C PHE A 226 -9.06 -4.95 2.31
N LEU A 227 -8.55 -5.46 3.42
CA LEU A 227 -9.32 -6.07 4.50
C LEU A 227 -9.16 -5.19 5.76
N PRO A 228 -9.95 -4.11 5.86
CA PRO A 228 -9.85 -3.20 7.01
C PRO A 228 -10.36 -3.83 8.29
N CYS A 229 -10.06 -3.20 9.41
CA CYS A 229 -10.51 -3.59 10.75
C CYS A 229 -12.02 -3.90 10.78
N GLY A 230 -12.40 -4.99 11.43
CA GLY A 230 -13.78 -5.45 11.53
C GLY A 230 -14.30 -6.23 10.31
N THR A 231 -13.46 -6.52 9.32
CA THR A 231 -13.83 -7.42 8.22
C THR A 231 -14.20 -8.80 8.78
N ASN A 232 -15.37 -9.33 8.45
CA ASN A 232 -15.93 -10.58 8.94
C ASN A 232 -16.18 -10.63 10.45
N ASP A 233 -16.70 -9.55 11.04
CA ASP A 233 -17.10 -9.46 12.45
C ASP A 233 -15.99 -9.78 13.46
N GLN A 234 -14.73 -9.64 13.07
CA GLN A 234 -13.55 -9.78 13.94
C GLN A 234 -13.43 -8.56 14.88
N GLU A 235 -14.53 -8.22 15.58
CA GLU A 235 -14.60 -7.00 16.41
C GLU A 235 -14.07 -7.20 17.82
N THR A 236 -13.82 -8.44 18.22
CA THR A 236 -13.42 -8.75 19.59
C THR A 236 -12.02 -9.32 19.65
N CYS A 237 -11.23 -8.79 20.58
CA CYS A 237 -9.97 -9.39 20.99
C CYS A 237 -10.14 -10.74 21.68
N VAL A 238 -11.35 -11.23 21.77
CA VAL A 238 -11.69 -12.46 22.47
C VAL A 238 -11.87 -13.55 21.43
N ASP A 239 -11.04 -14.57 21.51
CA ASP A 239 -11.05 -15.77 20.70
C ASP A 239 -10.80 -15.52 19.19
N ALA A 240 -9.52 -15.53 18.82
CA ALA A 240 -9.13 -15.68 17.45
C ALA A 240 -9.78 -16.94 16.87
N THR A 241 -10.89 -16.76 16.19
CA THR A 241 -11.53 -17.83 15.46
C THR A 241 -10.57 -18.30 14.38
N ALA A 242 -10.29 -19.58 14.32
CA ALA A 242 -9.47 -20.11 13.23
C ALA A 242 -10.09 -19.71 11.89
N LEU A 243 -9.32 -19.06 11.03
CA LEU A 243 -9.78 -18.75 9.68
C LEU A 243 -10.11 -20.05 8.97
N ASP A 244 -11.22 -20.03 8.24
CA ASP A 244 -11.56 -21.09 7.31
C ASP A 244 -10.37 -21.40 6.41
N GLY A 245 -10.03 -22.69 6.27
CA GLY A 245 -8.88 -23.13 5.49
C GLY A 245 -8.93 -22.70 4.04
N THR A 246 -10.13 -22.51 3.47
CA THR A 246 -10.33 -22.00 2.11
C THR A 246 -9.96 -20.53 2.02
N VAL A 247 -10.39 -19.69 2.97
CA VAL A 247 -10.02 -18.27 3.03
C VAL A 247 -8.51 -18.14 3.17
N LYS A 248 -7.90 -18.81 4.15
CA LYS A 248 -6.47 -18.80 4.39
C LYS A 248 -5.68 -19.18 3.13
N SER A 249 -6.02 -20.31 2.50
CA SER A 249 -5.33 -20.78 1.30
C SER A 249 -5.52 -19.84 0.10
N THR A 250 -6.69 -19.21 -0.01
CA THR A 250 -6.98 -18.25 -1.08
C THR A 250 -6.17 -16.98 -0.94
N LEU A 251 -6.05 -16.42 0.28
CA LEU A 251 -5.26 -15.22 0.53
C LEU A 251 -3.77 -15.46 0.25
N VAL A 252 -3.22 -16.59 0.71
CA VAL A 252 -1.83 -16.94 0.45
C VAL A 252 -1.58 -17.14 -1.06
N ASP A 253 -2.46 -17.86 -1.77
CA ASP A 253 -2.36 -18.05 -3.21
C ASP A 253 -2.49 -16.74 -3.99
N TYR A 254 -3.38 -15.85 -3.55
CA TYR A 254 -3.55 -14.51 -4.11
C TYR A 254 -2.25 -13.69 -4.03
N VAL A 255 -1.63 -13.62 -2.84
CA VAL A 255 -0.38 -12.90 -2.66
C VAL A 255 0.74 -13.55 -3.47
N LYS A 256 0.90 -14.87 -3.41
CA LYS A 256 1.91 -15.60 -4.21
C LYS A 256 1.76 -15.36 -5.72
N SER A 257 0.56 -15.09 -6.18
CA SER A 257 0.29 -14.79 -7.60
C SER A 257 0.56 -13.33 -8.00
N GLY A 258 1.00 -12.48 -7.07
CA GLY A 258 1.30 -11.07 -7.32
C GLY A 258 0.26 -10.10 -6.79
N GLY A 259 -0.72 -10.56 -6.00
CA GLY A 259 -1.67 -9.71 -5.32
C GLY A 259 -1.03 -8.92 -4.17
N ARG A 260 -1.56 -7.73 -3.92
CA ARG A 260 -1.16 -6.88 -2.80
C ARG A 260 -2.29 -6.85 -1.79
N LEU A 261 -2.03 -7.47 -0.65
CA LEU A 261 -2.99 -7.60 0.45
C LEU A 261 -2.67 -6.54 1.50
N TYR A 262 -3.64 -5.66 1.76
CA TYR A 262 -3.58 -4.68 2.84
C TYR A 262 -4.58 -5.06 3.93
N VAL A 263 -4.09 -5.17 5.16
CA VAL A 263 -4.87 -5.59 6.34
C VAL A 263 -4.61 -4.61 7.47
N THR A 264 -5.66 -4.23 8.20
CA THR A 264 -5.53 -3.32 9.34
C THR A 264 -6.08 -3.91 10.63
N ASP A 265 -5.41 -3.59 11.71
CA ASP A 265 -5.80 -3.72 13.11
C ASP A 265 -6.52 -5.06 13.43
N TYR A 266 -7.78 -5.09 13.84
CA TYR A 266 -8.48 -6.33 14.23
C TYR A 266 -8.63 -7.37 13.10
N ALA A 267 -8.41 -6.98 11.85
CA ALA A 267 -8.31 -7.96 10.76
C ALA A 267 -6.97 -8.74 10.77
N TYR A 268 -6.09 -8.52 11.77
CA TYR A 268 -4.76 -9.11 11.89
C TYR A 268 -4.72 -10.64 11.74
N GLU A 269 -5.79 -11.35 12.06
CA GLU A 269 -5.87 -12.80 11.93
C GLU A 269 -5.65 -13.30 10.49
N TYR A 270 -6.04 -12.52 9.49
CA TYR A 270 -5.76 -12.84 8.09
C TYR A 270 -4.25 -12.93 7.83
N VAL A 271 -3.47 -12.03 8.45
CA VAL A 271 -2.01 -12.03 8.32
C VAL A 271 -1.38 -13.05 9.28
N ARG A 272 -1.81 -13.09 10.54
CA ARG A 272 -1.28 -13.99 11.55
C ARG A 272 -1.40 -15.45 11.16
N GLN A 273 -2.55 -15.88 10.65
CA GLN A 273 -2.76 -17.26 10.27
C GLN A 273 -2.27 -17.58 8.85
N GLY A 274 -2.25 -16.60 7.94
CA GLY A 274 -1.72 -16.76 6.59
C GLY A 274 -0.20 -16.88 6.57
N TRP A 275 0.48 -16.06 7.38
CA TRP A 275 1.95 -15.96 7.45
C TRP A 275 2.45 -16.00 8.89
N PRO A 276 2.30 -17.13 9.59
CA PRO A 276 2.40 -17.22 11.05
C PRO A 276 3.77 -16.90 11.63
N LYS A 277 4.83 -16.88 10.81
CA LYS A 277 6.22 -16.70 11.29
C LYS A 277 6.79 -15.31 11.04
N HIS A 278 6.11 -14.43 10.27
CA HIS A 278 6.68 -13.16 9.82
C HIS A 278 6.62 -12.07 10.89
N ILE A 279 5.57 -12.07 11.70
CA ILE A 279 5.29 -11.03 12.69
C ILE A 279 5.21 -11.67 14.08
N HIS A 280 5.90 -11.05 15.05
CA HIS A 280 5.76 -11.37 16.46
C HIS A 280 4.64 -10.50 17.04
N TRP A 281 3.53 -11.14 17.38
CA TRP A 281 2.34 -10.48 17.87
C TRP A 281 2.37 -10.31 19.39
N TYR A 282 1.66 -9.32 19.91
CA TYR A 282 1.47 -9.09 21.34
C TYR A 282 0.96 -10.36 22.05
N ASN A 283 1.51 -10.66 23.22
CA ASN A 283 1.18 -11.85 24.03
C ASN A 283 1.35 -13.22 23.32
N THR A 284 2.15 -13.31 22.28
CA THR A 284 2.51 -14.58 21.66
C THR A 284 3.95 -14.96 21.96
N PRO A 285 4.27 -16.25 22.13
CA PRO A 285 5.66 -16.70 22.05
C PRO A 285 6.28 -16.34 20.71
N VAL A 286 7.55 -15.99 20.69
CA VAL A 286 8.29 -15.71 19.45
C VAL A 286 8.20 -16.91 18.52
N ASN A 287 7.80 -16.67 17.29
CA ASN A 287 7.64 -17.69 16.25
C ASN A 287 6.47 -18.69 16.43
N ASP A 288 5.60 -18.49 17.41
CA ASP A 288 4.40 -19.32 17.55
C ASP A 288 3.14 -18.50 17.24
N ALA A 289 2.68 -18.62 16.02
CA ALA A 289 1.42 -18.01 15.58
C ALA A 289 0.29 -19.04 15.43
N THR A 290 0.53 -20.28 15.87
CA THR A 290 -0.42 -21.36 15.55
C THR A 290 -1.48 -21.59 16.60
N THR A 291 -1.32 -21.09 17.83
CA THR A 291 -1.98 -21.76 18.94
C THR A 291 -2.84 -20.91 19.82
N SER A 292 -2.84 -19.59 19.78
CA SER A 292 -3.65 -18.90 20.78
C SER A 292 -4.50 -17.77 20.26
N ALA A 293 -5.71 -17.77 20.75
CA ALA A 293 -6.69 -16.72 20.66
C ALA A 293 -6.17 -15.38 21.21
N GLY A 294 -6.63 -14.27 20.65
CA GLY A 294 -6.45 -12.94 21.23
C GLY A 294 -5.05 -12.33 21.11
N ASN A 295 -4.18 -12.89 20.33
CA ASN A 295 -2.78 -12.53 20.27
C ASN A 295 -2.48 -11.47 19.22
N GLY A 296 -2.54 -10.27 19.52
CA GLY A 296 -2.38 -9.08 18.70
C GLY A 296 -3.16 -7.94 19.31
N CYS A 297 -4.22 -8.27 20.04
CA CYS A 297 -5.07 -7.27 20.68
C CYS A 297 -4.40 -6.59 21.86
N ASP A 298 -4.38 -5.27 21.81
CA ASP A 298 -3.88 -4.42 22.88
C ASP A 298 -4.70 -3.12 22.91
N ARG A 299 -5.63 -3.03 23.84
CA ARG A 299 -6.52 -1.87 24.02
C ARG A 299 -6.01 -0.87 25.05
N THR A 300 -4.80 -1.05 25.56
CA THR A 300 -4.28 -0.23 26.66
C THR A 300 -4.06 1.21 26.24
N GLU A 301 -3.66 1.43 24.99
CA GLU A 301 -3.40 2.76 24.46
C GLU A 301 -3.76 2.84 22.98
N ILE A 302 -4.88 3.49 22.67
CA ILE A 302 -5.40 3.62 21.29
C ILE A 302 -4.79 4.79 20.51
N LYS A 303 -3.99 5.64 21.18
CA LYS A 303 -3.24 6.75 20.58
C LYS A 303 -1.79 6.60 21.00
N ARG A 304 -0.90 6.48 20.00
CA ARG A 304 0.54 6.22 20.26
C ARG A 304 1.41 7.20 19.49
N ALA A 305 2.57 7.53 20.04
CA ALA A 305 3.57 8.32 19.34
C ALA A 305 4.10 7.52 18.14
N GLY A 306 3.84 8.01 16.92
CA GLY A 306 4.31 7.42 15.68
C GLY A 306 5.69 7.92 15.32
N THR A 307 6.50 7.06 14.72
CA THR A 307 7.80 7.38 14.15
C THR A 307 7.90 6.79 12.75
N TRP A 308 8.32 7.59 11.78
CA TRP A 308 8.55 7.13 10.41
C TRP A 308 9.91 6.46 10.32
N MET A 309 9.93 5.14 10.09
CA MET A 309 11.14 4.32 10.10
C MET A 309 11.85 4.31 8.74
N ASP A 310 11.11 4.36 7.66
CA ASP A 310 11.67 4.43 6.31
C ASP A 310 12.17 5.84 6.00
N PRO A 311 13.44 6.00 5.52
CA PRO A 311 14.00 7.32 5.23
C PRO A 311 13.25 8.11 4.14
N GLY A 312 12.73 7.43 3.12
CA GLY A 312 11.95 8.05 2.06
C GLY A 312 10.61 8.54 2.57
N LEU A 313 9.89 7.69 3.34
CA LEU A 313 8.66 8.09 4.01
C LEU A 313 8.88 9.30 4.92
N LYS A 314 9.93 9.28 5.74
CA LYS A 314 10.30 10.38 6.63
C LYS A 314 10.47 11.71 5.89
N GLN A 315 11.23 11.71 4.79
CA GLN A 315 11.46 12.90 3.97
C GLN A 315 10.15 13.36 3.32
N TRP A 316 9.38 12.44 2.74
CA TRP A 316 8.13 12.74 2.08
C TRP A 316 7.08 13.32 3.05
N MET A 317 6.99 12.81 4.27
CA MET A 317 6.10 13.35 5.31
C MET A 317 6.40 14.84 5.57
N GLY A 318 7.68 15.24 5.59
CA GLY A 318 8.06 16.65 5.67
C GLY A 318 7.58 17.47 4.48
N VAL A 319 7.64 16.91 3.27
CA VAL A 319 7.17 17.58 2.03
C VAL A 319 5.66 17.80 2.05
N VAL A 320 4.88 16.83 2.56
CA VAL A 320 3.41 16.93 2.61
C VAL A 320 2.87 17.61 3.87
N GLY A 321 3.73 18.36 4.56
CA GLY A 321 3.34 19.25 5.67
C GLY A 321 3.16 18.55 7.02
N ASN A 322 3.67 17.34 7.17
CA ASN A 322 3.69 16.61 8.44
C ASN A 322 5.05 16.71 9.14
N ASN A 323 5.08 16.37 10.44
CA ASN A 323 6.35 16.29 11.16
C ASN A 323 7.20 15.12 10.61
N PRO A 324 8.41 15.38 10.08
CA PRO A 324 9.25 14.32 9.51
C PRO A 324 9.76 13.30 10.55
N ASN A 325 9.71 13.61 11.84
CA ASN A 325 10.16 12.68 12.88
C ASN A 325 9.04 11.76 13.39
N GLY A 326 7.81 12.02 13.06
CA GLY A 326 6.63 11.24 13.46
C GLY A 326 5.51 12.11 14.00
N GLU A 327 4.32 11.54 14.08
CA GLU A 327 3.13 12.18 14.61
C GLU A 327 2.32 11.19 15.45
N GLN A 328 1.34 11.70 16.20
CA GLN A 328 0.45 10.83 16.94
C GLN A 328 -0.41 10.00 15.97
N LEU A 329 -0.34 8.69 16.13
CA LEU A 329 -1.22 7.73 15.47
C LEU A 329 -2.45 7.46 16.34
N THR A 330 -3.57 7.16 15.71
CA THR A 330 -4.86 6.93 16.39
C THR A 330 -5.53 5.65 15.88
N GLY A 331 -6.52 5.16 16.65
CA GLY A 331 -7.26 3.95 16.28
C GLY A 331 -6.38 2.71 16.28
N ILE A 332 -5.57 2.53 17.33
CA ILE A 332 -4.66 1.38 17.47
C ILE A 332 -5.22 0.45 18.54
N TYR A 333 -5.61 -0.76 18.14
CA TYR A 333 -6.14 -1.78 19.04
C TYR A 333 -5.37 -3.11 18.96
N THR A 334 -4.33 -3.13 18.14
CA THR A 334 -3.40 -4.27 18.02
C THR A 334 -1.96 -3.82 18.23
N THR A 335 -1.09 -4.77 18.61
CA THR A 335 0.32 -4.49 18.80
C THR A 335 1.17 -5.57 18.16
N ILE A 336 2.20 -5.14 17.43
CA ILE A 336 3.31 -5.94 16.94
C ILE A 336 4.47 -5.75 17.92
N GLU A 337 5.00 -6.85 18.50
CA GLU A 337 6.18 -6.81 19.35
C GLU A 337 7.48 -6.76 18.53
N GLY A 338 7.47 -7.33 17.34
CA GLY A 338 8.62 -7.39 16.45
C GLY A 338 8.33 -8.06 15.14
N VAL A 339 9.35 -8.17 14.30
CA VAL A 339 9.31 -8.90 13.04
C VAL A 339 10.40 -9.97 13.03
N ASN A 340 10.14 -11.08 12.35
CA ASN A 340 11.06 -12.21 12.30
C ASN A 340 11.59 -12.44 10.88
N PRO A 341 12.90 -12.65 10.72
CA PRO A 341 13.44 -13.21 9.48
C PRO A 341 12.87 -14.61 9.23
N VAL A 342 12.41 -14.86 8.03
CA VAL A 342 11.87 -16.16 7.63
C VAL A 342 12.49 -16.62 6.31
N THR A 343 12.51 -17.93 6.09
CA THR A 343 12.80 -18.48 4.77
C THR A 343 11.52 -18.48 3.93
N GLY A 344 11.55 -17.82 2.79
CA GLY A 344 10.46 -17.75 1.83
C GLY A 344 10.91 -18.07 0.41
N GLU A 345 10.09 -17.74 -0.56
CA GLU A 345 10.35 -18.00 -1.97
C GLU A 345 10.37 -16.69 -2.78
N SER A 346 11.34 -16.57 -3.68
CA SER A 346 11.37 -15.51 -4.69
C SER A 346 10.27 -15.72 -5.75
N PRO A 347 10.02 -14.76 -6.65
CA PRO A 347 9.11 -14.94 -7.78
C PRO A 347 9.48 -16.16 -8.66
N THR A 348 10.75 -16.50 -8.78
CA THR A 348 11.23 -17.64 -9.54
C THR A 348 11.18 -18.96 -8.76
N GLY A 349 10.75 -18.95 -7.50
CA GLY A 349 10.69 -20.12 -6.62
C GLY A 349 11.98 -20.43 -5.90
N ALA A 350 13.03 -19.61 -6.02
CA ALA A 350 14.27 -19.77 -5.26
C ALA A 350 14.03 -19.47 -3.77
N SER A 351 14.70 -20.23 -2.90
CA SER A 351 14.64 -19.98 -1.44
C SER A 351 15.42 -18.72 -1.10
N ILE A 352 14.77 -17.79 -0.40
CA ILE A 352 15.36 -16.50 0.03
C ILE A 352 15.07 -16.23 1.51
N SER A 353 15.90 -15.41 2.15
CA SER A 353 15.60 -14.85 3.47
C SER A 353 14.73 -13.61 3.29
N ILE A 354 13.61 -13.55 4.01
CA ILE A 354 12.68 -12.43 4.02
C ILE A 354 12.64 -11.87 5.43
N THR A 355 12.96 -10.59 5.58
CA THR A 355 12.73 -9.84 6.83
C THR A 355 11.65 -8.81 6.56
N PRO A 356 10.51 -8.83 7.28
CA PRO A 356 9.48 -7.81 7.10
C PRO A 356 10.05 -6.40 7.34
N LYS A 357 9.77 -5.48 6.41
CA LYS A 357 10.18 -4.08 6.49
C LYS A 357 9.24 -3.32 7.40
N ILE A 358 9.80 -2.55 8.33
CA ILE A 358 9.06 -1.66 9.22
C ILE A 358 9.04 -0.26 8.59
N TRP A 359 7.85 0.24 8.27
CA TRP A 359 7.65 1.58 7.72
C TRP A 359 7.35 2.61 8.81
N VAL A 360 6.55 2.20 9.80
CA VAL A 360 6.10 3.04 10.90
C VAL A 360 6.23 2.27 12.20
N ALA A 361 6.73 2.94 13.24
CA ALA A 361 6.68 2.45 14.63
C ALA A 361 5.66 3.27 15.43
N ALA A 362 5.05 2.65 16.45
CA ALA A 362 4.13 3.26 17.40
C ALA A 362 4.64 2.96 18.81
N ASN A 363 4.96 4.01 19.59
CA ASN A 363 5.63 3.88 20.89
C ASN A 363 6.87 2.95 20.85
N GLY A 364 7.67 3.06 19.77
CA GLY A 364 8.89 2.27 19.60
C GLY A 364 8.69 0.83 19.12
N LYS A 365 7.47 0.35 18.96
CA LYS A 365 7.14 -0.97 18.44
C LYS A 365 6.71 -0.88 16.97
N PRO A 366 6.92 -1.92 16.13
CA PRO A 366 6.44 -1.92 14.75
C PRO A 366 4.93 -1.65 14.68
N SER A 367 4.50 -0.85 13.73
CA SER A 367 3.08 -0.53 13.50
C SER A 367 2.65 -0.82 12.07
N THR A 368 3.34 -0.24 11.08
CA THR A 368 3.09 -0.57 9.67
C THR A 368 4.27 -1.38 9.14
N VAL A 369 3.98 -2.58 8.66
CA VAL A 369 4.99 -3.51 8.15
C VAL A 369 4.58 -4.09 6.81
N THR A 370 5.58 -4.42 5.98
CA THR A 370 5.35 -5.14 4.72
C THR A 370 6.33 -6.28 4.55
N PHE A 371 5.92 -7.31 3.83
CA PHE A 371 6.81 -8.38 3.40
C PHE A 371 6.33 -9.00 2.08
N PRO A 372 7.25 -9.49 1.24
CA PRO A 372 6.90 -10.22 0.02
C PRO A 372 6.52 -11.67 0.33
N ASP A 373 5.69 -12.27 -0.53
CA ASP A 373 5.55 -13.72 -0.67
C ASP A 373 5.45 -14.03 -2.17
N ARG A 374 6.52 -14.56 -2.74
CA ARG A 374 6.73 -14.73 -4.19
C ARG A 374 6.54 -13.40 -4.93
N CYS A 375 5.51 -13.32 -5.76
CA CYS A 375 5.26 -12.18 -6.63
C CYS A 375 4.49 -11.04 -5.97
N GLY A 376 3.84 -11.29 -4.85
CA GLY A 376 2.99 -10.30 -4.17
C GLY A 376 3.55 -9.81 -2.86
N ARG A 377 2.73 -9.00 -2.17
CA ARG A 377 3.12 -8.41 -0.89
C ARG A 377 1.95 -8.37 0.09
N VAL A 378 2.27 -8.53 1.35
CA VAL A 378 1.39 -8.25 2.48
C VAL A 378 1.80 -6.92 3.08
N LEU A 379 0.82 -6.06 3.36
CA LEU A 379 0.95 -4.88 4.19
C LEU A 379 0.02 -5.04 5.38
N PHE A 380 0.54 -4.88 6.58
CA PHE A 380 -0.25 -4.82 7.80
C PHE A 380 0.01 -3.51 8.54
N SER A 381 -1.07 -2.89 9.06
CA SER A 381 -0.99 -1.71 9.89
C SER A 381 -1.84 -1.88 11.15
N THR A 382 -1.28 -1.50 12.32
CA THR A 382 -2.00 -1.54 13.60
C THR A 382 -2.96 -0.36 13.77
N ASN A 383 -2.92 0.65 12.89
CA ASN A 383 -3.76 1.84 12.99
C ASN A 383 -4.85 1.86 11.92
N HIS A 384 -5.97 2.45 12.30
CA HIS A 384 -7.10 2.70 11.41
C HIS A 384 -6.87 3.87 10.46
N THR A 385 -7.68 3.92 9.40
CA THR A 385 -7.91 5.11 8.57
C THR A 385 -9.20 5.80 9.04
N ASP A 386 -9.16 7.13 9.16
CA ASP A 386 -10.34 7.93 9.54
C ASP A 386 -11.15 8.39 8.32
N GLY A 387 -10.56 8.23 7.15
CA GLY A 387 -11.21 8.52 5.87
C GLY A 387 -11.46 10.00 5.62
N ALA A 388 -10.53 10.85 6.03
CA ALA A 388 -10.61 12.31 5.83
C ALA A 388 -11.89 12.95 6.41
N GLN A 389 -12.42 12.44 7.51
CA GLN A 389 -13.58 13.04 8.19
C GLN A 389 -13.33 14.49 8.60
N SER A 390 -12.08 14.85 8.87
CA SER A 390 -11.64 16.22 9.13
C SER A 390 -11.43 17.07 7.88
N GLY A 391 -11.71 16.56 6.68
CA GLY A 391 -11.47 17.23 5.39
C GLY A 391 -10.05 17.14 4.87
N ALA A 392 -9.10 16.60 5.64
CA ALA A 392 -7.72 16.33 5.22
C ALA A 392 -7.27 14.95 5.69
N LEU A 393 -6.37 14.32 4.93
CA LEU A 393 -5.77 13.05 5.30
C LEU A 393 -4.93 13.19 6.57
N LEU A 394 -5.12 12.27 7.51
CA LEU A 394 -4.24 12.11 8.66
C LEU A 394 -2.84 11.69 8.23
N ALA A 395 -1.84 11.94 9.07
CA ALA A 395 -0.47 11.52 8.81
C ALA A 395 -0.34 10.01 8.57
N GLN A 396 -1.04 9.20 9.37
CA GLN A 396 -1.08 7.74 9.20
C GLN A 396 -1.68 7.30 7.86
N GLU A 397 -2.70 7.99 7.36
CA GLU A 397 -3.31 7.71 6.05
C GLU A 397 -2.34 8.04 4.91
N LYS A 398 -1.64 9.18 5.00
CA LYS A 398 -0.58 9.54 4.05
C LYS A 398 0.53 8.49 4.06
N ALA A 399 0.98 8.04 5.24
CA ALA A 399 2.00 7.01 5.37
C ALA A 399 1.57 5.68 4.71
N ILE A 400 0.30 5.28 4.86
CA ILE A 400 -0.25 4.09 4.20
C ILE A 400 -0.23 4.26 2.68
N VAL A 401 -0.71 5.40 2.17
CA VAL A 401 -0.73 5.69 0.72
C VAL A 401 0.68 5.68 0.13
N TYR A 402 1.65 6.33 0.81
CA TYR A 402 3.04 6.28 0.41
C TYR A 402 3.53 4.82 0.33
N THR A 403 3.33 4.05 1.39
CA THR A 403 3.78 2.65 1.45
C THR A 403 3.15 1.81 0.34
N LEU A 404 1.84 1.94 0.08
CA LEU A 404 1.15 1.20 -0.98
C LEU A 404 1.72 1.51 -2.36
N LEU A 405 2.03 2.77 -2.65
CA LEU A 405 2.60 3.19 -3.92
C LEU A 405 4.07 2.77 -4.07
N GLU A 406 4.86 2.80 -2.97
CA GLU A 406 6.24 2.36 -2.98
C GLU A 406 6.37 0.84 -3.16
N VAL A 407 5.62 0.03 -2.42
CA VAL A 407 5.66 -1.44 -2.55
C VAL A 407 5.12 -1.96 -3.87
N SER A 408 4.49 -1.09 -4.66
CA SER A 408 3.96 -1.42 -6.00
C SER A 408 4.96 -1.14 -7.11
N THR A 409 6.05 -0.42 -6.83
CA THR A 409 7.00 0.04 -7.85
C THR A 409 8.14 -0.97 -7.98
N CYS A 410 8.39 -1.43 -9.21
CA CYS A 410 9.52 -2.30 -9.54
C CYS A 410 10.33 -1.66 -10.66
N ILE A 411 11.60 -1.31 -10.37
CA ILE A 411 12.56 -0.75 -11.33
C ILE A 411 13.81 -1.61 -11.28
N LEU A 412 14.27 -2.12 -12.42
CA LEU A 412 15.51 -2.90 -12.49
C LEU A 412 16.70 -2.04 -12.07
N GLY A 413 17.58 -2.61 -11.26
CA GLY A 413 18.78 -1.94 -10.75
C GLY A 413 18.58 -1.07 -9.51
N ASN A 414 17.35 -0.87 -9.03
CA ASN A 414 17.06 -0.24 -7.74
C ASN A 414 16.94 -1.33 -6.66
N VAL A 415 18.08 -1.71 -6.09
CA VAL A 415 18.21 -2.83 -5.14
C VAL A 415 17.74 -2.48 -3.73
N ASP A 416 17.37 -1.22 -3.46
CA ASP A 416 17.14 -0.69 -2.11
C ASP A 416 15.68 -0.38 -1.75
N LYS A 417 14.69 -1.01 -2.41
CA LYS A 417 13.28 -0.74 -2.11
C LYS A 417 12.51 -1.95 -1.63
#